data_606112bd1edeb715733b715a69208549
#
_entry.id   606112bd1edeb715733b715a69208549
#
_cell.length_a   1.000
_cell.length_b   1.000
_cell.length_c   1.000
_cell.angle_alpha   90.00
_cell.angle_beta   90.00
_cell.angle_gamma   90.00
#
_symmetry.space_group_name_H-M   'P 1'
#
loop_
_entity.id
_entity.type
_entity.pdbx_description
1 polymer ?
#
loop_
_entity_poly.entity_id
_entity_poly.type
_entity_poly.pdbx_seq_one_letter_code
_entity_poly.pdbx_strand_id
1 'polypeptide(L)'
;GDVRITHSYVHDNGYNGIEVTGKWGTKSVHNIYIGHCVAENNAGNPAILDNHSGSGILVGHVTNATIEYCEAMGNGWDMPRPGNGPVGIWGYESDRLTIQYCFSHDNKTSPEGLDGGGFDFDGGITN
;
A
#
# COMPACT_ATOMS: atom_id res chain seq x y z
N GLY A 1 -19.11 0.90 -3.85
CA GLY A 1 -19.62 1.12 -2.50
C GLY A 1 -18.57 1.68 -1.57
N ASP A 2 -18.95 1.96 -0.37
CA ASP A 2 -18.07 2.53 0.64
C ASP A 2 -17.28 1.42 1.35
N VAL A 3 -16.01 1.69 1.64
CA VAL A 3 -15.13 0.79 2.38
C VAL A 3 -14.56 1.53 3.58
N ARG A 4 -14.66 0.95 4.76
CA ARG A 4 -14.11 1.52 5.98
C ARG A 4 -13.34 0.47 6.76
N ILE A 5 -12.04 0.69 6.95
CA ILE A 5 -11.14 -0.18 7.70
C ILE A 5 -10.53 0.68 8.82
N THR A 6 -10.79 0.33 10.06
CA THR A 6 -10.32 1.13 11.19
C THR A 6 -9.82 0.27 12.34
N HIS A 7 -8.90 0.83 13.13
CA HIS A 7 -8.43 0.24 14.39
C HIS A 7 -8.00 -1.23 14.25
N SER A 8 -7.31 -1.52 13.14
CA SER A 8 -6.88 -2.88 12.82
C SER A 8 -5.36 -2.99 12.89
N TYR A 9 -4.89 -4.08 13.44
CA TYR A 9 -3.48 -4.46 13.43
C TYR A 9 -3.32 -5.64 12.47
N VAL A 10 -2.65 -5.38 11.36
CA VAL A 10 -2.49 -6.34 10.25
C VAL A 10 -1.01 -6.67 10.14
N HIS A 11 -0.66 -7.92 10.41
CA HIS A 11 0.74 -8.27 10.56
C HIS A 11 1.07 -9.70 10.09
N ASP A 12 2.35 -9.90 9.80
CA ASP A 12 2.91 -11.21 9.48
C ASP A 12 2.26 -11.90 8.25
N ASN A 13 1.78 -11.10 7.29
CA ASN A 13 1.25 -11.63 6.05
C ASN A 13 2.37 -11.80 5.01
N GLY A 14 2.23 -12.81 4.19
CA GLY A 14 3.16 -13.07 3.09
C GLY A 14 2.79 -12.34 1.80
N TYR A 15 2.06 -11.24 1.87
CA TYR A 15 1.73 -10.38 0.74
C TYR A 15 1.71 -8.92 1.19
N ASN A 16 0.62 -8.21 1.03
CA ASN A 16 0.45 -6.86 1.56
C ASN A 16 -0.28 -6.89 2.91
N GLY A 17 -0.17 -5.83 3.67
CA GLY A 17 -0.94 -5.67 4.90
C GLY A 17 -2.40 -5.37 4.60
N ILE A 18 -2.69 -4.15 4.14
CA ILE A 18 -4.03 -3.72 3.76
C ILE A 18 -4.01 -3.31 2.29
N GLU A 19 -4.89 -3.89 1.49
CA GLU A 19 -5.02 -3.54 0.08
C GLU A 19 -6.48 -3.36 -0.30
N VAL A 20 -6.80 -2.20 -0.89
CA VAL A 20 -8.11 -1.92 -1.46
C VAL A 20 -7.92 -1.51 -2.91
N THR A 21 -8.32 -2.37 -3.83
CA THR A 21 -8.13 -2.13 -5.26
C THR A 21 -9.41 -2.32 -6.04
N GLY A 22 -9.63 -1.43 -7.00
CA GLY A 22 -10.70 -1.55 -7.97
C GLY A 22 -10.29 -2.36 -9.19
N LYS A 23 -11.21 -2.46 -10.13
CA LYS A 23 -10.95 -3.12 -11.40
C LYS A 23 -9.98 -2.30 -12.24
N TRP A 24 -8.97 -2.95 -12.81
CA TRP A 24 -7.99 -2.33 -13.70
C TRP A 24 -8.67 -1.50 -14.81
N GLY A 25 -8.11 -0.32 -15.08
CA GLY A 25 -8.65 0.60 -16.08
C GLY A 25 -9.91 1.34 -15.67
N THR A 26 -10.34 1.20 -14.43
CA THR A 26 -11.47 1.93 -13.87
C THR A 26 -11.07 2.61 -12.56
N LYS A 27 -11.95 3.44 -12.02
CA LYS A 27 -11.82 3.96 -10.65
C LYS A 27 -13.11 3.61 -9.92
N SER A 28 -13.43 2.33 -9.91
CA SER A 28 -14.77 1.82 -9.62
C SER A 28 -15.07 1.61 -8.14
N VAL A 29 -14.07 1.65 -7.29
CA VAL A 29 -14.27 1.59 -5.83
C VAL A 29 -14.23 3.02 -5.29
N HIS A 30 -15.24 3.39 -4.52
CA HIS A 30 -15.45 4.77 -4.09
C HIS A 30 -15.52 4.89 -2.57
N ASN A 31 -15.11 6.05 -2.06
CA ASN A 31 -15.26 6.41 -0.66
C ASN A 31 -14.60 5.42 0.28
N ILE A 32 -13.28 5.36 0.22
CA ILE A 32 -12.47 4.49 1.05
C ILE A 32 -11.93 5.30 2.23
N TYR A 33 -12.07 4.77 3.42
CA TYR A 33 -11.43 5.28 4.61
C TYR A 33 -10.61 4.17 5.29
N ILE A 34 -9.31 4.40 5.45
CA ILE A 34 -8.42 3.55 6.23
C ILE A 34 -7.81 4.42 7.32
N GLY A 35 -8.15 4.15 8.57
CA GLY A 35 -7.72 4.99 9.67
C GLY A 35 -7.39 4.23 10.94
N HIS A 36 -6.41 4.75 11.72
CA HIS A 36 -5.99 4.17 12.98
C HIS A 36 -5.58 2.69 12.86
N CYS A 37 -4.91 2.35 11.78
CA CYS A 37 -4.44 0.99 11.50
C CYS A 37 -2.93 0.91 11.60
N VAL A 38 -2.44 -0.28 11.94
CA VAL A 38 -1.01 -0.61 11.92
C VAL A 38 -0.80 -1.79 10.97
N ALA A 39 0.12 -1.63 10.02
CA ALA A 39 0.56 -2.68 9.12
C ALA A 39 2.04 -2.99 9.41
N GLU A 40 2.32 -4.12 10.01
CA GLU A 40 3.65 -4.48 10.49
C GLU A 40 4.12 -5.84 9.98
N ASN A 41 5.38 -5.88 9.56
CA ASN A 41 6.04 -7.14 9.22
C ASN A 41 5.28 -7.97 8.15
N ASN A 42 4.69 -7.32 7.18
CA ASN A 42 4.11 -7.98 6.03
C ASN A 42 5.22 -8.17 5.00
N ALA A 43 5.81 -9.34 5.02
CA ALA A 43 7.13 -9.56 4.44
C ALA A 43 7.17 -9.48 2.91
N GLY A 44 6.09 -9.83 2.25
CA GLY A 44 6.06 -10.08 0.82
C GLY A 44 6.13 -11.55 0.50
N ASN A 45 6.10 -11.86 -0.78
CA ASN A 45 6.15 -13.24 -1.25
C ASN A 45 7.27 -13.40 -2.31
N PRO A 46 8.37 -14.07 -1.98
CA PRO A 46 9.48 -14.22 -2.91
C PRO A 46 9.16 -15.06 -4.14
N ALA A 47 8.08 -15.82 -4.13
CA ALA A 47 7.63 -16.58 -5.30
C ALA A 47 6.87 -15.73 -6.33
N ILE A 48 6.42 -14.52 -5.98
CA ILE A 48 5.77 -13.61 -6.90
C ILE A 48 6.83 -12.79 -7.62
N LEU A 49 7.01 -13.06 -8.92
CA LEU A 49 8.05 -12.44 -9.74
C LEU A 49 7.50 -11.43 -10.76
N ASP A 50 6.20 -11.39 -10.96
CA ASP A 50 5.52 -10.55 -11.95
C ASP A 50 4.85 -9.30 -11.35
N ASN A 51 4.87 -9.17 -10.04
CA ASN A 51 4.30 -8.02 -9.33
C ASN A 51 5.03 -7.78 -8.01
N HIS A 52 4.81 -6.61 -7.41
CA HIS A 52 5.30 -6.32 -6.07
C HIS A 52 4.44 -7.04 -5.02
N SER A 53 5.01 -7.23 -3.85
CA SER A 53 4.35 -7.71 -2.63
C SER A 53 5.08 -7.13 -1.43
N GLY A 54 4.50 -7.19 -0.25
CA GLY A 54 5.14 -6.68 0.96
C GLY A 54 4.90 -5.20 1.25
N SER A 55 3.92 -4.58 0.61
CA SER A 55 3.49 -3.23 0.98
C SER A 55 2.73 -3.24 2.31
N GLY A 56 2.79 -2.12 3.04
CA GLY A 56 2.02 -1.97 4.26
C GLY A 56 0.55 -1.72 3.96
N ILE A 57 0.24 -0.55 3.40
CA ILE A 57 -1.13 -0.13 3.08
C ILE A 57 -1.15 0.45 1.67
N LEU A 58 -2.03 -0.05 0.82
CA LEU A 58 -2.15 0.50 -0.53
C LEU A 58 -3.59 0.56 -1.04
N VAL A 59 -3.83 1.53 -1.89
CA VAL A 59 -5.08 1.67 -2.64
C VAL A 59 -4.79 1.84 -4.13
N GLY A 60 -5.63 1.25 -4.96
CA GLY A 60 -5.48 1.36 -6.41
C GLY A 60 -6.81 1.33 -7.15
N HIS A 61 -6.90 2.08 -8.25
CA HIS A 61 -8.12 2.16 -9.07
C HIS A 61 -9.35 2.59 -8.25
N VAL A 62 -9.16 3.57 -7.37
CA VAL A 62 -10.21 4.06 -6.46
C VAL A 62 -10.49 5.53 -6.70
N THR A 63 -11.63 5.97 -6.18
CA THR A 63 -12.02 7.38 -6.17
C THR A 63 -12.38 7.80 -4.75
N ASN A 64 -11.83 8.91 -4.29
CA ASN A 64 -12.08 9.47 -2.98
C ASN A 64 -11.64 8.52 -1.84
N ALA A 65 -10.35 8.42 -1.64
CA ALA A 65 -9.77 7.61 -0.57
C ALA A 65 -8.99 8.47 0.41
N THR A 66 -9.13 8.17 1.69
CA THR A 66 -8.35 8.78 2.76
C THR A 66 -7.67 7.68 3.58
N ILE A 67 -6.36 7.80 3.73
CA ILE A 67 -5.56 6.99 4.65
C ILE A 67 -4.98 7.93 5.69
N GLU A 68 -5.35 7.76 6.95
CA GLU A 68 -4.89 8.67 7.99
C GLU A 68 -4.69 7.99 9.35
N TYR A 69 -3.83 8.57 10.18
CA TYR A 69 -3.50 8.04 11.50
C TYR A 69 -3.08 6.57 11.47
N CYS A 70 -2.37 6.19 10.41
CA CYS A 70 -1.88 4.82 10.22
C CYS A 70 -0.37 4.76 10.39
N GLU A 71 0.11 3.58 10.73
CA GLU A 71 1.53 3.27 10.80
C GLU A 71 1.84 2.04 9.94
N ALA A 72 2.91 2.12 9.15
CA ALA A 72 3.44 1.00 8.39
C ALA A 72 4.92 0.81 8.73
N MET A 73 5.28 -0.35 9.27
CA MET A 73 6.64 -0.59 9.70
C MET A 73 7.12 -2.02 9.44
N GLY A 74 8.37 -2.16 9.08
CA GLY A 74 9.01 -3.45 8.93
C GLY A 74 8.45 -4.32 7.80
N ASN A 75 7.77 -3.72 6.81
CA ASN A 75 7.19 -4.46 5.70
C ASN A 75 8.20 -4.64 4.56
N GLY A 76 7.98 -5.61 3.66
CA GLY A 76 8.65 -5.73 2.37
C GLY A 76 10.04 -6.36 2.39
N TRP A 77 10.43 -7.00 3.47
CA TRP A 77 11.80 -7.53 3.60
C TRP A 77 12.03 -8.86 2.86
N ASP A 78 10.98 -9.55 2.45
CA ASP A 78 11.09 -10.82 1.72
C ASP A 78 10.46 -10.72 0.32
N MET A 79 10.86 -9.70 -0.40
CA MET A 79 10.45 -9.47 -1.78
C MET A 79 11.69 -9.17 -2.63
N PRO A 80 12.45 -10.22 -3.02
CA PRO A 80 13.74 -10.06 -3.68
C PRO A 80 13.66 -9.70 -5.17
N ARG A 81 12.49 -9.67 -5.75
CA ARG A 81 12.31 -9.37 -7.17
C ARG A 81 12.88 -7.99 -7.53
N PRO A 82 13.68 -7.85 -8.59
CA PRO A 82 14.02 -6.52 -9.09
C PRO A 82 12.79 -5.84 -9.71
N GLY A 83 12.72 -4.52 -9.60
CA GLY A 83 11.62 -3.74 -10.15
C GLY A 83 10.96 -2.84 -9.12
N ASN A 84 9.71 -2.49 -9.36
CA ASN A 84 8.96 -1.56 -8.54
C ASN A 84 8.47 -2.16 -7.22
N GLY A 85 8.35 -1.30 -6.22
CA GLY A 85 7.81 -1.59 -4.90
C GLY A 85 8.57 -2.66 -4.11
N PRO A 86 8.14 -3.02 -2.91
CA PRO A 86 6.99 -2.50 -2.16
C PRO A 86 7.22 -1.13 -1.54
N VAL A 87 6.14 -0.51 -1.07
CA VAL A 87 6.15 0.78 -0.39
C VAL A 87 5.35 0.68 0.91
N GLY A 88 5.69 1.48 1.90
CA GLY A 88 5.01 1.46 3.18
C GLY A 88 3.52 1.81 3.07
N ILE A 89 3.20 3.03 2.65
CA ILE A 89 1.81 3.50 2.45
C ILE A 89 1.74 4.25 1.13
N TRP A 90 0.86 3.81 0.21
CA TRP A 90 0.84 4.41 -1.12
C TRP A 90 -0.45 4.17 -1.89
N GLY A 91 -0.53 4.79 -3.08
CA GLY A 91 -1.62 4.57 -4.00
C GLY A 91 -1.22 4.79 -5.45
N TYR A 92 -2.00 4.24 -6.35
CA TYR A 92 -1.80 4.36 -7.80
C TYR A 92 -3.14 4.39 -8.54
N GLU A 93 -3.15 4.94 -9.75
CA GLU A 93 -4.31 4.98 -10.66
C GLU A 93 -5.61 5.40 -9.97
N SER A 94 -5.56 6.41 -9.12
CA SER A 94 -6.68 6.82 -8.27
C SER A 94 -6.98 8.31 -8.42
N ASP A 95 -8.21 8.69 -8.07
CA ASP A 95 -8.64 10.08 -8.06
C ASP A 95 -9.01 10.52 -6.64
N ARG A 96 -8.55 11.69 -6.22
CA ARG A 96 -8.75 12.25 -4.88
C ARG A 96 -8.28 11.33 -3.77
N LEU A 97 -6.98 11.03 -3.76
CA LEU A 97 -6.32 10.30 -2.70
C LEU A 97 -5.68 11.26 -1.69
N THR A 98 -5.98 11.06 -0.43
CA THR A 98 -5.35 11.75 0.69
C THR A 98 -4.62 10.76 1.58
N ILE A 99 -3.33 11.00 1.83
CA ILE A 99 -2.54 10.31 2.84
C ILE A 99 -2.06 11.38 3.81
N GLN A 100 -2.45 11.30 5.08
CA GLN A 100 -2.12 12.31 6.07
C GLN A 100 -1.96 11.73 7.47
N TYR A 101 -1.19 12.40 8.32
CA TYR A 101 -0.98 11.99 9.72
C TYR A 101 -0.57 10.53 9.88
N CYS A 102 0.24 10.04 8.96
CA CYS A 102 0.72 8.66 8.95
C CYS A 102 2.21 8.61 9.27
N PHE A 103 2.65 7.47 9.75
CA PHE A 103 4.04 7.18 10.03
C PHE A 103 4.47 5.92 9.28
N SER A 104 5.47 6.04 8.42
CA SER A 104 5.98 4.91 7.63
C SER A 104 7.49 4.82 7.84
N HIS A 105 7.96 3.70 8.40
CA HIS A 105 9.35 3.55 8.77
C HIS A 105 9.82 2.09 8.72
N ASP A 106 11.12 1.91 8.58
CA ASP A 106 11.78 0.60 8.59
C ASP A 106 11.23 -0.40 7.56
N ASN A 107 10.51 0.09 6.55
CA ASN A 107 10.07 -0.74 5.44
C ASN A 107 11.24 -1.01 4.50
N LYS A 108 11.20 -2.14 3.81
CA LYS A 108 12.26 -2.60 2.93
C LYS A 108 11.77 -2.73 1.50
N THR A 109 12.71 -2.80 0.60
CA THR A 109 12.51 -3.19 -0.79
C THR A 109 13.67 -4.07 -1.23
N SER A 110 13.57 -4.68 -2.40
CA SER A 110 14.67 -5.45 -2.96
C SER A 110 15.94 -4.59 -3.08
N PRO A 111 17.13 -5.12 -2.78
CA PRO A 111 18.39 -4.41 -3.01
C PRO A 111 18.59 -4.00 -4.47
N GLU A 112 18.00 -4.72 -5.40
CA GLU A 112 18.03 -4.42 -6.83
C GLU A 112 16.75 -3.73 -7.31
N GLY A 113 15.87 -3.35 -6.40
CA GLY A 113 14.64 -2.64 -6.70
C GLY A 113 14.92 -1.23 -7.20
N LEU A 114 14.18 -0.83 -8.22
CA LEU A 114 14.28 0.52 -8.80
C LEU A 114 13.35 1.50 -8.09
N ASP A 115 12.51 1.01 -7.22
CA ASP A 115 11.43 1.76 -6.61
C ASP A 115 11.14 1.19 -5.22
N GLY A 116 10.66 2.04 -4.33
CA GLY A 116 10.38 1.69 -2.94
C GLY A 116 10.49 2.92 -2.06
N GLY A 117 9.88 2.89 -0.91
CA GLY A 117 9.91 4.03 -0.01
C GLY A 117 8.92 3.93 1.13
N GLY A 118 8.84 5.01 1.90
CA GLY A 118 7.86 5.12 2.97
C GLY A 118 6.48 5.42 2.46
N PHE A 119 6.39 6.39 1.54
CA PHE A 119 5.15 6.87 0.93
C PHE A 119 5.33 7.04 -0.57
N ASP A 120 4.26 6.82 -1.33
CA ASP A 120 4.27 7.08 -2.76
C ASP A 120 2.89 7.45 -3.31
N PHE A 121 2.86 8.38 -4.25
CA PHE A 121 1.75 8.63 -5.15
C PHE A 121 2.22 8.25 -6.56
N ASP A 122 1.98 7.01 -6.92
CA ASP A 122 2.44 6.46 -8.19
C ASP A 122 1.56 6.89 -9.37
N GLY A 123 1.89 6.43 -10.56
CA GLY A 123 1.27 6.85 -11.80
C GLY A 123 -0.26 6.81 -11.80
N GLY A 124 -0.88 7.73 -12.57
CA GLY A 124 -2.32 7.79 -12.73
C GLY A 124 -3.12 8.40 -11.58
N ILE A 125 -2.45 9.01 -10.60
CA ILE A 125 -3.11 9.77 -9.54
C ILE A 125 -3.56 11.13 -10.08
N THR A 126 -4.79 11.52 -9.78
CA THR A 126 -5.35 12.83 -10.08
C THR A 126 -5.99 13.47 -8.85
N ASN A 127 -5.88 14.80 -8.76
CA ASN A 127 -6.45 15.58 -7.64
C ASN A 127 -5.95 15.11 -6.26
#